data_b0644eae31d5db13346b2a3ab0ac17b7
#
_entry.id   b0644eae31d5db13346b2a3ab0ac17b7
#
_cell.length_a   1.000
_cell.length_b   1.000
_cell.length_c   1.000
_cell.angle_alpha   90.00
_cell.angle_beta   90.00
_cell.angle_gamma   90.00
#
_symmetry.space_group_name_H-M   'P 1'
#
loop_
_entity.id
_entity.type
_entity.pdbx_description
1 polymer ?
#
loop_
_entity_poly.entity_id
_entity_poly.type
_entity_poly.pdbx_seq_one_letter_code
_entity_poly.pdbx_strand_id
1 'polypeptide(L)'
;VYEASKKKPAKGKRRDSSEHIYIHAVAHTHDDVGWLKTVDQYYSGSDQADQHAEVNLILTTVIPELLKNPARKFTYVEMKFFTMWYNYQTEEVKQQVRDLIAEGRFEFVNGGWSMHDEASPHYEDMINNMMHGHDFLKKEFDVVPRIGWHIDPFGHSNANPRLFADMGFEAWLFARLDYQDKENREANKAMNFLWRPFEKHFGDAK
;
A
#
# COMPACT_ATOMS: atom_id res chain seq x y z
N VAL A 1 2.64 -8.28 21.58
CA VAL A 1 1.78 -7.14 21.97
C VAL A 1 2.49 -5.89 21.48
N TYR A 2 2.00 -5.31 20.40
CA TYR A 2 2.56 -4.11 19.79
C TYR A 2 2.10 -2.88 20.58
N GLU A 3 2.98 -2.19 21.26
CA GLU A 3 2.72 -0.83 21.76
C GLU A 3 2.86 0.16 20.60
N ALA A 4 1.73 0.56 20.03
CA ALA A 4 1.70 1.63 19.07
C ALA A 4 2.18 2.94 19.71
N SER A 5 3.18 3.55 19.12
CA SER A 5 3.69 4.87 19.51
C SER A 5 2.54 5.89 19.53
N LYS A 6 2.16 6.37 20.72
CA LYS A 6 1.07 7.32 20.96
C LYS A 6 1.44 8.74 20.53
N LYS A 7 1.86 8.97 19.31
CA LYS A 7 1.85 10.34 18.77
C LYS A 7 0.46 10.60 18.18
N LYS A 8 -0.35 11.39 18.93
CA LYS A 8 -1.62 11.90 18.39
C LYS A 8 -1.33 12.68 17.10
N PRO A 9 -2.06 12.41 16.00
CA PRO A 9 -1.92 13.19 14.78
C PRO A 9 -2.21 14.65 15.11
N ALA A 10 -1.38 15.55 14.59
CA ALA A 10 -1.62 16.97 14.70
C ALA A 10 -3.01 17.26 14.11
N LYS A 11 -3.89 17.89 14.88
CA LYS A 11 -5.22 18.32 14.38
C LYS A 11 -4.97 19.30 13.22
N GLY A 12 -5.09 18.78 12.00
CA GLY A 12 -5.09 19.61 10.81
C GLY A 12 -6.20 20.66 10.94
N LYS A 13 -5.87 21.93 10.77
CA LYS A 13 -6.88 22.98 10.67
C LYS A 13 -7.84 22.57 9.54
N ARG A 14 -9.16 22.51 9.80
CA ARG A 14 -10.16 22.41 8.75
C ARG A 14 -9.88 23.59 7.79
N ARG A 15 -9.45 23.29 6.58
CA ARG A 15 -9.27 24.29 5.54
C ARG A 15 -10.65 24.66 5.02
N ASP A 16 -10.89 25.96 4.89
CA ASP A 16 -12.13 26.45 4.26
C ASP A 16 -12.11 25.99 2.79
N SER A 17 -13.02 25.11 2.43
CA SER A 17 -13.10 24.49 1.10
C SER A 17 -13.94 25.31 0.11
N SER A 18 -14.41 26.51 0.49
CA SER A 18 -15.35 27.28 -0.32
C SER A 18 -14.74 27.92 -1.56
N GLU A 19 -13.41 28.07 -1.63
CA GLU A 19 -12.75 28.80 -2.72
C GLU A 19 -11.69 28.03 -3.51
N HIS A 20 -11.27 26.85 -3.05
CA HIS A 20 -10.19 26.10 -3.69
C HIS A 20 -10.47 24.61 -3.83
N ILE A 21 -10.19 24.05 -5.01
CA ILE A 21 -10.14 22.62 -5.26
C ILE A 21 -8.72 22.14 -4.94
N TYR A 22 -8.61 21.14 -4.06
CA TYR A 22 -7.34 20.48 -3.76
C TYR A 22 -7.27 19.15 -4.49
N ILE A 23 -6.26 18.99 -5.34
CA ILE A 23 -6.00 17.74 -6.07
C ILE A 23 -4.81 17.04 -5.38
N HIS A 24 -5.05 15.83 -4.90
CA HIS A 24 -4.01 14.95 -4.35
C HIS A 24 -3.64 13.94 -5.42
N ALA A 25 -2.46 14.10 -6.02
CA ALA A 25 -1.91 13.16 -6.98
C ALA A 25 -0.95 12.21 -6.26
N VAL A 26 -1.23 10.91 -6.32
CA VAL A 26 -0.40 9.86 -5.72
C VAL A 26 0.27 9.09 -6.85
N ALA A 27 1.58 9.24 -7.00
CA ALA A 27 2.38 8.47 -7.94
C ALA A 27 2.66 7.09 -7.34
N HIS A 28 2.23 6.04 -8.02
CA HIS A 28 2.39 4.65 -7.56
C HIS A 28 2.46 3.68 -8.73
N THR A 29 2.77 2.43 -8.45
CA THR A 29 2.59 1.29 -9.36
C THR A 29 1.61 0.28 -8.75
N HIS A 30 1.22 -0.69 -9.58
CA HIS A 30 0.56 -1.92 -9.14
C HIS A 30 1.31 -3.08 -9.81
N ASP A 31 1.97 -3.90 -9.00
CA ASP A 31 2.89 -4.92 -9.46
C ASP A 31 2.41 -6.29 -8.95
N ASP A 32 1.75 -7.06 -9.82
CA ASP A 32 1.26 -8.40 -9.49
C ASP A 32 2.41 -9.34 -9.12
N VAL A 33 2.33 -9.95 -7.95
CA VAL A 33 3.31 -10.94 -7.50
C VAL A 33 2.97 -12.30 -8.12
N GLY A 34 3.10 -12.35 -9.43
CA GLY A 34 2.70 -13.45 -10.31
C GLY A 34 1.23 -13.37 -10.75
N TRP A 35 0.99 -13.40 -12.06
CA TRP A 35 -0.34 -13.47 -12.68
C TRP A 35 -0.26 -14.15 -14.04
N LEU A 36 -0.02 -13.43 -15.15
CA LEU A 36 0.17 -14.00 -16.50
C LEU A 36 1.59 -14.55 -16.69
N LYS A 37 2.52 -14.07 -15.89
CA LYS A 37 3.91 -14.53 -15.83
C LYS A 37 4.26 -14.92 -14.40
N THR A 38 5.35 -15.65 -14.23
CA THR A 38 5.89 -15.94 -12.89
C THR A 38 6.44 -14.67 -12.22
N VAL A 39 6.65 -14.73 -10.91
CA VAL A 39 7.23 -13.61 -10.14
C VAL A 39 8.58 -13.18 -10.73
N ASP A 40 9.45 -14.13 -11.05
CA ASP A 40 10.77 -13.83 -11.61
C ASP A 40 10.69 -13.20 -13.01
N GLN A 41 9.71 -13.60 -13.82
CA GLN A 41 9.46 -13.01 -15.13
C GLN A 41 8.91 -11.59 -15.03
N TYR A 42 8.02 -11.31 -14.08
CA TYR A 42 7.60 -9.93 -13.78
C TYR A 42 8.76 -9.07 -13.31
N TYR A 43 9.62 -9.61 -12.47
CA TYR A 43 10.77 -8.88 -11.96
C TYR A 43 11.79 -8.56 -13.06
N SER A 44 12.16 -9.57 -13.86
CA SER A 44 13.23 -9.47 -14.87
C SER A 44 12.80 -8.86 -16.21
N GLY A 45 11.50 -8.76 -16.47
CA GLY A 45 10.99 -8.32 -17.76
C GLY A 45 11.03 -9.38 -18.85
N SER A 46 11.21 -10.66 -18.52
CA SER A 46 11.11 -11.73 -19.53
C SER A 46 9.66 -12.02 -19.92
N ASP A 47 9.47 -12.75 -21.03
CA ASP A 47 8.16 -13.09 -21.61
C ASP A 47 7.25 -11.87 -21.86
N GLN A 48 7.81 -10.86 -22.52
CA GLN A 48 7.11 -9.62 -22.88
C GLN A 48 5.94 -9.85 -23.85
N ALA A 49 5.90 -11.00 -24.51
CA ALA A 49 4.78 -11.37 -25.39
C ALA A 49 3.49 -11.62 -24.60
N ASP A 50 3.59 -12.13 -23.37
CA ASP A 50 2.45 -12.37 -22.50
C ASP A 50 1.99 -11.08 -21.82
N GLN A 51 2.94 -10.34 -21.25
CA GLN A 51 2.69 -9.03 -20.66
C GLN A 51 3.96 -8.18 -20.60
N HIS A 52 3.84 -6.91 -21.01
CA HIS A 52 4.90 -5.92 -20.83
C HIS A 52 4.96 -5.45 -19.38
N ALA A 53 5.87 -6.03 -18.61
CA ALA A 53 6.12 -5.62 -17.22
C ALA A 53 7.55 -5.99 -16.82
N GLU A 54 8.24 -5.07 -16.15
CA GLU A 54 9.59 -5.23 -15.62
C GLU A 54 9.74 -4.41 -14.35
N VAL A 55 9.48 -5.02 -13.19
CA VAL A 55 9.44 -4.32 -11.91
C VAL A 55 10.83 -3.84 -11.48
N ASN A 56 11.88 -4.61 -11.81
CA ASN A 56 13.26 -4.18 -11.60
C ASN A 56 13.55 -2.82 -12.28
N LEU A 57 13.10 -2.64 -13.51
CA LEU A 57 13.28 -1.38 -14.24
C LEU A 57 12.50 -0.22 -13.59
N ILE A 58 11.29 -0.49 -13.09
CA ILE A 58 10.50 0.53 -12.38
C ILE A 58 11.28 1.09 -11.19
N LEU A 59 11.73 0.24 -10.28
CA LEU A 59 12.47 0.66 -9.08
C LEU A 59 13.81 1.31 -9.43
N THR A 60 14.54 0.75 -10.41
CA THR A 60 15.83 1.27 -10.88
C THR A 60 15.70 2.67 -11.51
N THR A 61 14.54 3.01 -12.07
CA THR A 61 14.29 4.33 -12.67
C THR A 61 13.65 5.31 -11.70
N VAL A 62 12.74 4.87 -10.83
CA VAL A 62 12.04 5.74 -9.88
C VAL A 62 12.98 6.36 -8.86
N ILE A 63 13.89 5.58 -8.27
CA ILE A 63 14.79 6.10 -7.23
C ILE A 63 15.67 7.25 -7.74
N PRO A 64 16.39 7.15 -8.88
CA PRO A 64 17.13 8.28 -9.43
C PRO A 64 16.24 9.48 -9.79
N GLU A 65 15.01 9.24 -10.26
CA GLU A 65 14.09 10.33 -10.59
C GLU A 65 13.61 11.09 -9.35
N LEU A 66 13.43 10.41 -8.24
CA LEU A 66 13.14 11.07 -6.96
C LEU A 66 14.32 11.95 -6.51
N LEU A 67 15.55 11.46 -6.65
CA LEU A 67 16.76 12.20 -6.25
C LEU A 67 16.95 13.49 -7.04
N LYS A 68 16.52 13.54 -8.31
CA LYS A 68 16.65 14.74 -9.16
C LYS A 68 15.79 15.92 -8.72
N ASN A 69 14.68 15.68 -8.01
CA ASN A 69 13.77 16.76 -7.63
C ASN A 69 13.13 16.49 -6.26
N PRO A 70 13.39 17.34 -5.25
CA PRO A 70 12.88 17.14 -3.89
C PRO A 70 11.35 17.25 -3.76
N ALA A 71 10.67 17.80 -4.76
CA ALA A 71 9.20 17.85 -4.76
C ALA A 71 8.53 16.53 -5.18
N ARG A 72 9.28 15.61 -5.79
CA ARG A 72 8.73 14.33 -6.23
C ARG A 72 8.58 13.36 -5.07
N LYS A 73 7.46 12.65 -5.08
CA LYS A 73 7.14 11.58 -4.14
C LYS A 73 6.66 10.35 -4.90
N PHE A 74 6.82 9.19 -4.28
CA PHE A 74 6.35 7.92 -4.82
C PHE A 74 5.86 7.02 -3.71
N THR A 75 4.81 6.26 -3.98
CA THR A 75 4.20 5.31 -3.05
C THR A 75 4.38 3.90 -3.61
N TYR A 76 4.86 2.99 -2.77
CA TYR A 76 5.14 1.61 -3.16
C TYR A 76 4.43 0.61 -2.25
N VAL A 77 4.10 -0.58 -2.76
CA VAL A 77 3.20 -1.53 -2.11
C VAL A 77 3.82 -2.91 -1.90
N GLU A 78 4.25 -3.61 -2.97
CA GLU A 78 4.55 -5.04 -2.97
C GLU A 78 5.98 -5.33 -2.50
N MET A 79 6.11 -5.77 -1.22
CA MET A 79 7.42 -5.98 -0.60
C MET A 79 8.23 -7.10 -1.23
N LYS A 80 7.58 -8.11 -1.85
CA LYS A 80 8.30 -9.16 -2.58
C LYS A 80 9.24 -8.57 -3.63
N PHE A 81 8.75 -7.72 -4.50
CA PHE A 81 9.58 -7.11 -5.55
C PHE A 81 10.58 -6.09 -5.00
N PHE A 82 10.15 -5.30 -4.01
CA PHE A 82 11.06 -4.36 -3.38
C PHE A 82 12.25 -5.07 -2.74
N THR A 83 12.04 -6.17 -2.02
CA THR A 83 13.13 -6.96 -1.42
C THR A 83 14.04 -7.60 -2.47
N MET A 84 13.48 -8.11 -3.57
CA MET A 84 14.27 -8.63 -4.69
C MET A 84 15.19 -7.56 -5.26
N TRP A 85 14.69 -6.33 -5.44
CA TRP A 85 15.47 -5.22 -5.95
C TRP A 85 16.47 -4.69 -4.93
N TYR A 86 16.03 -4.39 -3.71
CA TYR A 86 16.83 -3.75 -2.66
C TYR A 86 18.03 -4.58 -2.23
N ASN A 87 17.87 -5.90 -2.09
CA ASN A 87 18.94 -6.79 -1.65
C ASN A 87 20.15 -6.82 -2.59
N TYR A 88 19.96 -6.53 -3.86
CA TYR A 88 21.04 -6.48 -4.85
C TYR A 88 21.64 -5.09 -5.06
N GLN A 89 21.16 -4.07 -4.35
CA GLN A 89 21.69 -2.72 -4.49
C GLN A 89 23.01 -2.55 -3.72
N THR A 90 23.82 -1.59 -4.20
CA THR A 90 25.02 -1.14 -3.47
C THR A 90 24.62 -0.41 -2.18
N GLU A 91 25.50 -0.33 -1.21
CA GLU A 91 25.22 0.40 0.03
C GLU A 91 24.94 1.89 -0.19
N GLU A 92 25.53 2.47 -1.24
CA GLU A 92 25.22 3.84 -1.66
C GLU A 92 23.75 4.00 -2.04
N VAL A 93 23.24 3.11 -2.92
CA VAL A 93 21.83 3.14 -3.36
C VAL A 93 20.90 2.82 -2.18
N LYS A 94 21.26 1.87 -1.33
CA LYS A 94 20.48 1.57 -0.12
C LYS A 94 20.40 2.77 0.82
N GLN A 95 21.49 3.54 0.95
CA GLN A 95 21.47 4.76 1.75
C GLN A 95 20.56 5.83 1.13
N GLN A 96 20.61 6.02 -0.19
CA GLN A 96 19.71 6.93 -0.90
C GLN A 96 18.23 6.57 -0.68
N VAL A 97 17.92 5.27 -0.69
CA VAL A 97 16.56 4.79 -0.39
C VAL A 97 16.17 5.11 1.05
N ARG A 98 17.05 4.86 2.03
CA ARG A 98 16.80 5.20 3.44
C ARG A 98 16.54 6.70 3.62
N ASP A 99 17.31 7.54 2.94
CA ASP A 99 17.15 9.00 3.00
C ASP A 99 15.79 9.42 2.41
N LEU A 100 15.40 8.87 1.24
CA LEU A 100 14.10 9.14 0.62
C LEU A 100 12.92 8.71 1.50
N ILE A 101 13.05 7.60 2.22
CA ILE A 101 12.04 7.13 3.18
C ILE A 101 11.98 8.08 4.37
N ALA A 102 13.12 8.47 4.94
CA ALA A 102 13.19 9.38 6.08
C ALA A 102 12.63 10.77 5.75
N GLU A 103 12.79 11.25 4.52
CA GLU A 103 12.22 12.49 3.99
C GLU A 103 10.71 12.37 3.67
N GLY A 104 10.11 11.20 3.74
CA GLY A 104 8.70 10.96 3.36
C GLY A 104 8.44 11.17 1.87
N ARG A 105 9.43 10.86 1.04
CA ARG A 105 9.38 10.98 -0.43
C ARG A 105 9.23 9.63 -1.12
N PHE A 106 9.68 8.57 -0.50
CA PHE A 106 9.39 7.19 -0.86
C PHE A 106 8.61 6.56 0.31
N GLU A 107 7.33 6.32 0.11
CA GLU A 107 6.42 5.88 1.18
C GLU A 107 5.89 4.49 0.89
N PHE A 108 5.91 3.62 1.91
CA PHE A 108 5.27 2.32 1.83
C PHE A 108 3.85 2.40 2.37
N VAL A 109 2.89 1.92 1.57
CA VAL A 109 1.51 1.68 1.97
C VAL A 109 1.21 0.19 1.83
N ASN A 110 0.21 -0.32 2.53
CA ASN A 110 -0.05 -1.75 2.67
C ASN A 110 1.15 -2.50 3.29
N GLY A 111 2.24 -2.62 2.57
CA GLY A 111 3.48 -3.22 3.04
C GLY A 111 3.44 -4.74 3.17
N GLY A 112 2.44 -5.41 2.61
CA GLY A 112 2.39 -6.86 2.52
C GLY A 112 3.40 -7.40 1.50
N TRP A 113 3.68 -8.70 1.57
CA TRP A 113 4.53 -9.38 0.60
C TRP A 113 3.97 -9.24 -0.82
N SER A 114 2.65 -9.35 -0.94
CA SER A 114 1.84 -9.00 -2.11
C SER A 114 0.63 -8.15 -1.68
N MET A 115 -0.08 -7.56 -2.64
CA MET A 115 -1.45 -7.09 -2.46
C MET A 115 -2.35 -8.32 -2.53
N HIS A 116 -2.72 -8.89 -1.38
CA HIS A 116 -3.45 -10.14 -1.35
C HIS A 116 -4.89 -10.01 -1.84
N ASP A 117 -5.41 -11.07 -2.46
CA ASP A 117 -6.83 -11.23 -2.70
C ASP A 117 -7.58 -11.36 -1.36
N GLU A 118 -8.86 -11.02 -1.35
CA GLU A 118 -9.69 -11.07 -0.14
C GLU A 118 -10.75 -12.18 -0.19
N ALA A 119 -10.99 -12.76 -1.37
CA ALA A 119 -12.03 -13.76 -1.58
C ALA A 119 -11.53 -15.19 -1.48
N SER A 120 -10.35 -15.47 -2.01
CA SER A 120 -9.83 -16.84 -2.15
C SER A 120 -8.86 -17.28 -1.04
N PRO A 121 -8.02 -16.42 -0.42
CA PRO A 121 -7.09 -16.89 0.60
C PRO A 121 -7.77 -17.10 1.96
N HIS A 122 -7.19 -18.00 2.76
CA HIS A 122 -7.55 -18.13 4.16
C HIS A 122 -7.00 -16.92 4.96
N TYR A 123 -7.67 -16.53 6.04
CA TYR A 123 -7.27 -15.35 6.82
C TYR A 123 -5.85 -15.45 7.40
N GLU A 124 -5.36 -16.65 7.73
CA GLU A 124 -3.99 -16.88 8.20
C GLU A 124 -2.97 -16.53 7.11
N ASP A 125 -3.26 -16.82 5.85
CA ASP A 125 -2.40 -16.48 4.72
C ASP A 125 -2.34 -14.96 4.52
N MET A 126 -3.48 -14.26 4.70
CA MET A 126 -3.52 -12.80 4.68
C MET A 126 -2.61 -12.21 5.77
N ILE A 127 -2.70 -12.74 7.00
CA ILE A 127 -1.86 -12.31 8.14
C ILE A 127 -0.39 -12.58 7.84
N ASN A 128 -0.04 -13.78 7.36
CA ASN A 128 1.33 -14.15 7.03
C ASN A 128 1.90 -13.28 5.90
N ASN A 129 1.11 -12.99 4.86
CA ASN A 129 1.49 -12.10 3.78
C ASN A 129 1.87 -10.70 4.31
N MET A 130 1.04 -10.14 5.18
CA MET A 130 1.30 -8.83 5.79
C MET A 130 2.49 -8.87 6.74
N MET A 131 2.60 -9.90 7.57
CA MET A 131 3.69 -10.06 8.52
C MET A 131 5.06 -10.10 7.84
N HIS A 132 5.20 -10.85 6.74
CA HIS A 132 6.48 -10.94 6.02
C HIS A 132 6.97 -9.57 5.51
N GLY A 133 6.07 -8.79 4.93
CA GLY A 133 6.41 -7.45 4.45
C GLY A 133 6.69 -6.46 5.59
N HIS A 134 5.86 -6.46 6.62
CA HIS A 134 6.02 -5.58 7.78
C HIS A 134 7.30 -5.87 8.57
N ASP A 135 7.66 -7.16 8.75
CA ASP A 135 8.91 -7.55 9.40
C ASP A 135 10.13 -7.02 8.66
N PHE A 136 10.13 -7.10 7.33
CA PHE A 136 11.20 -6.52 6.52
C PHE A 136 11.29 -5.00 6.68
N LEU A 137 10.16 -4.29 6.55
CA LEU A 137 10.10 -2.84 6.68
C LEU A 137 10.53 -2.38 8.07
N LYS A 138 10.12 -3.09 9.11
CA LYS A 138 10.49 -2.78 10.49
C LYS A 138 11.97 -2.99 10.75
N LYS A 139 12.54 -4.12 10.26
CA LYS A 139 13.96 -4.46 10.48
C LYS A 139 14.90 -3.53 9.71
N GLU A 140 14.58 -3.23 8.46
CA GLU A 140 15.48 -2.51 7.58
C GLU A 140 15.35 -0.98 7.70
N PHE A 141 14.14 -0.47 7.94
CA PHE A 141 13.85 0.97 7.89
C PHE A 141 13.21 1.52 9.16
N ASP A 142 12.88 0.69 10.13
CA ASP A 142 12.04 1.05 11.30
C ASP A 142 10.67 1.66 10.91
N VAL A 143 10.13 1.23 9.76
CA VAL A 143 8.86 1.71 9.20
C VAL A 143 7.72 0.75 9.54
N VAL A 144 6.59 1.32 9.91
CA VAL A 144 5.29 0.63 10.03
C VAL A 144 4.30 1.34 9.12
N PRO A 145 3.81 0.69 8.05
CA PRO A 145 2.81 1.29 7.17
C PRO A 145 1.54 1.65 7.94
N ARG A 146 0.98 2.83 7.64
CA ARG A 146 -0.21 3.35 8.33
C ARG A 146 -1.47 3.28 7.47
N ILE A 147 -1.31 3.06 6.17
CA ILE A 147 -2.39 3.08 5.19
C ILE A 147 -2.44 1.71 4.51
N GLY A 148 -3.59 1.04 4.59
CA GLY A 148 -3.89 -0.13 3.77
C GLY A 148 -4.17 0.28 2.33
N TRP A 149 -3.80 -0.58 1.37
CA TRP A 149 -3.90 -0.25 -0.05
C TRP A 149 -4.28 -1.50 -0.87
N HIS A 150 -5.52 -1.53 -1.36
CA HIS A 150 -6.07 -2.62 -2.16
C HIS A 150 -6.79 -2.07 -3.41
N ILE A 151 -6.01 -1.60 -4.38
CA ILE A 151 -6.60 -0.99 -5.58
C ILE A 151 -7.07 -2.02 -6.60
N ASP A 152 -6.60 -3.25 -6.53
CA ASP A 152 -6.92 -4.29 -7.49
C ASP A 152 -7.88 -5.38 -6.99
N PRO A 153 -7.96 -5.80 -5.73
CA PRO A 153 -8.93 -6.79 -5.28
C PRO A 153 -10.34 -6.47 -5.73
N PHE A 154 -10.95 -7.42 -6.41
CA PHE A 154 -12.22 -7.27 -7.15
C PHE A 154 -13.40 -7.84 -6.36
N GLY A 155 -13.42 -7.56 -5.11
CA GLY A 155 -14.36 -7.93 -4.08
C GLY A 155 -13.68 -7.85 -2.72
N HIS A 156 -14.44 -7.51 -1.69
CA HIS A 156 -13.87 -7.24 -0.37
C HIS A 156 -14.47 -8.18 0.67
N SER A 157 -13.59 -8.80 1.46
CA SER A 157 -13.99 -9.61 2.61
C SER A 157 -14.25 -8.71 3.82
N ASN A 158 -15.35 -8.96 4.53
CA ASN A 158 -15.62 -8.25 5.78
C ASN A 158 -14.55 -8.51 6.89
N ALA A 159 -13.72 -9.55 6.71
CA ALA A 159 -12.61 -9.83 7.61
C ALA A 159 -11.42 -8.88 7.38
N ASN A 160 -11.18 -8.44 6.14
CA ASN A 160 -10.00 -7.64 5.81
C ASN A 160 -9.93 -6.30 6.55
N PRO A 161 -10.98 -5.45 6.61
CA PRO A 161 -10.93 -4.22 7.40
C PRO A 161 -10.73 -4.49 8.89
N ARG A 162 -11.19 -5.63 9.42
CA ARG A 162 -10.90 -6.01 10.80
C ARG A 162 -9.43 -6.34 11.01
N LEU A 163 -8.86 -7.17 10.14
CA LEU A 163 -7.43 -7.51 10.19
C LEU A 163 -6.55 -6.27 10.07
N PHE A 164 -6.89 -5.36 9.16
CA PHE A 164 -6.15 -4.13 8.97
C PHE A 164 -6.24 -3.19 10.18
N ALA A 165 -7.41 -3.08 10.80
CA ALA A 165 -7.56 -2.32 12.04
C ALA A 165 -6.72 -2.92 13.19
N ASP A 166 -6.70 -4.25 13.32
CA ASP A 166 -5.90 -4.94 14.35
C ASP A 166 -4.38 -4.84 14.08
N MET A 167 -3.97 -4.71 12.81
CA MET A 167 -2.59 -4.42 12.41
C MET A 167 -2.19 -2.96 12.63
N GLY A 168 -3.14 -2.07 12.98
CA GLY A 168 -2.90 -0.67 13.29
C GLY A 168 -2.99 0.29 12.11
N PHE A 169 -3.56 -0.11 10.99
CA PHE A 169 -3.83 0.81 9.89
C PHE A 169 -4.86 1.87 10.30
N GLU A 170 -4.60 3.11 9.91
CA GLU A 170 -5.46 4.27 10.21
C GLU A 170 -6.53 4.50 9.13
N ALA A 171 -6.24 4.06 7.92
CA ALA A 171 -7.15 4.13 6.78
C ALA A 171 -6.84 3.00 5.78
N TRP A 172 -7.80 2.72 4.93
CA TRP A 172 -7.67 1.74 3.86
C TRP A 172 -8.23 2.33 2.57
N LEU A 173 -7.41 2.35 1.52
CA LEU A 173 -7.79 2.77 0.18
C LEU A 173 -8.02 1.54 -0.68
N PHE A 174 -9.13 1.52 -1.38
CA PHE A 174 -9.43 0.53 -2.40
C PHE A 174 -10.13 1.20 -3.59
N ALA A 175 -10.02 0.62 -4.78
CA ALA A 175 -10.54 1.23 -6.00
C ALA A 175 -11.70 0.46 -6.61
N ARG A 176 -11.70 -0.87 -6.51
CA ARG A 176 -12.76 -1.69 -7.08
C ARG A 176 -13.90 -1.83 -6.10
N LEU A 177 -15.12 -1.67 -6.62
CA LEU A 177 -16.36 -1.78 -5.88
C LEU A 177 -17.44 -2.23 -6.87
N ASP A 178 -18.47 -2.92 -6.39
CA ASP A 178 -19.65 -3.21 -7.21
C ASP A 178 -20.16 -1.92 -7.87
N TYR A 179 -20.44 -1.99 -9.17
CA TYR A 179 -20.75 -0.78 -9.94
C TYR A 179 -22.04 -0.09 -9.46
N GLN A 180 -23.04 -0.85 -9.00
CA GLN A 180 -24.31 -0.28 -8.50
C GLN A 180 -24.09 0.40 -7.14
N ASP A 181 -23.28 -0.21 -6.25
CA ASP A 181 -22.93 0.41 -4.97
C ASP A 181 -22.08 1.66 -5.21
N LYS A 182 -21.14 1.61 -6.16
CA LYS A 182 -20.33 2.77 -6.52
C LYS A 182 -21.17 3.93 -7.01
N GLU A 183 -22.06 3.70 -7.98
CA GLU A 183 -22.99 4.72 -8.49
C GLU A 183 -23.86 5.33 -7.37
N ASN A 184 -24.39 4.48 -6.49
CA ASN A 184 -25.18 4.93 -5.35
C ASN A 184 -24.35 5.79 -4.37
N ARG A 185 -23.10 5.39 -4.07
CA ARG A 185 -22.21 6.14 -3.19
C ARG A 185 -21.77 7.46 -3.80
N GLU A 186 -21.49 7.50 -5.10
CA GLU A 186 -21.16 8.73 -5.82
C GLU A 186 -22.33 9.72 -5.79
N ALA A 187 -23.53 9.25 -6.09
CA ALA A 187 -24.75 10.08 -6.06
C ALA A 187 -25.03 10.67 -4.67
N ASN A 188 -24.75 9.92 -3.61
CA ASN A 188 -24.97 10.31 -2.23
C ASN A 188 -23.74 10.94 -1.54
N LYS A 189 -22.63 11.15 -2.29
CA LYS A 189 -21.35 11.65 -1.74
C LYS A 189 -20.81 10.81 -0.56
N ALA A 190 -20.98 9.50 -0.64
CA ALA A 190 -20.67 8.52 0.40
C ALA A 190 -19.50 7.59 0.01
N MET A 191 -18.57 8.07 -0.86
CA MET A 191 -17.38 7.30 -1.26
C MET A 191 -16.42 7.07 -0.11
N ASN A 192 -16.34 7.99 0.84
CA ASN A 192 -15.56 7.81 2.07
C ASN A 192 -16.51 7.43 3.22
N PHE A 193 -16.19 6.35 3.91
CA PHE A 193 -17.05 5.86 4.98
C PHE A 193 -16.23 5.15 6.07
N LEU A 194 -16.84 5.00 7.24
CA LEU A 194 -16.31 4.19 8.32
C LEU A 194 -16.86 2.77 8.17
N TRP A 195 -15.98 1.81 7.93
CA TRP A 195 -16.37 0.41 7.87
C TRP A 195 -16.28 -0.23 9.26
N ARG A 196 -17.40 -0.75 9.76
CA ARG A 196 -17.50 -1.49 11.03
C ARG A 196 -17.76 -2.96 10.74
N PRO A 197 -16.73 -3.78 10.54
CA PRO A 197 -16.91 -5.20 10.30
C PRO A 197 -17.37 -5.93 11.55
N PHE A 198 -18.30 -6.86 11.40
CA PHE A 198 -18.76 -7.74 12.48
C PHE A 198 -19.30 -7.01 13.72
N GLU A 199 -20.01 -5.91 13.55
CA GLU A 199 -20.55 -5.07 14.63
C GLU A 199 -21.27 -5.88 15.73
N LYS A 200 -22.04 -6.92 15.34
CA LYS A 200 -22.74 -7.79 16.27
C LYS A 200 -21.83 -8.67 17.16
N HIS A 201 -20.58 -8.90 16.74
CA HIS A 201 -19.66 -9.80 17.43
C HIS A 201 -18.59 -9.05 18.22
N PHE A 202 -18.17 -7.90 17.73
CA PHE A 202 -17.09 -7.13 18.32
C PHE A 202 -17.55 -5.78 18.93
N GLY A 203 -18.84 -5.46 18.82
CA GLY A 203 -19.40 -4.22 19.36
C GLY A 203 -18.73 -2.98 18.75
N ASP A 204 -18.56 -1.96 19.58
CA ASP A 204 -17.89 -0.70 19.22
C ASP A 204 -16.34 -0.80 19.28
N ALA A 205 -15.76 -1.98 19.30
CA ALA A 205 -14.31 -2.15 19.22
C ALA A 205 -13.82 -1.50 17.93
N LYS A 206 -13.03 -0.46 18.14
CA LYS A 206 -12.47 0.41 17.08
C LYS A 206 -11.48 -0.35 16.25
#